data_29f68c641c10be1a1595fbe47644289d
#
_entry.id   29f68c641c10be1a1595fbe47644289d
#
_cell.length_a   1.000
_cell.length_b   1.000
_cell.length_c   1.000
_cell.angle_alpha   90.00
_cell.angle_beta   90.00
_cell.angle_gamma   90.00
#
_symmetry.space_group_name_H-M   'P 1'
#
loop_
_entity.id
_entity.type
_entity.pdbx_description
1 polymer ?
#
loop_
_entity_poly.entity_id
_entity_poly.type
_entity_poly.pdbx_seq_one_letter_code
_entity_poly.pdbx_strand_id
1 'polypeptide(L)'
;ADASGSPSEADADASAQVRTSGSSEGSALEAVVRAAGALVGSQAAASSMERISYKDIVGYDETVALMRDFGVGMQHDERFQELVSLLNARHGLDRMPASDALLFRSPAREDANRFMAATLGELDLPAIRMRMEENLQGVPVLCVMAQADRQPRLNASRTSFEGAGVLMLEDLDLWVSPFGDGAADDFGGFLIASLSRGAREAIGLIRSAVENPDVHVLASAAEAGEVDPFFYELLEPLSVIDIDYPTESERADIWMEIAREHPSIRGVDRAALVRYSAQMPRYDLYMAAREAIEEAYKASLVARRYVPVTADNLFDKLAAYQPLDSDEYRALEEAVVSGFRRELEHVDDLLRGEEG
;
A
#
# COMPACT_ATOMS: atom_id res chain seq x y z
N ALA A 1 10.59 -70.86 -56.85
CA ALA A 1 11.23 -70.12 -57.94
C ALA A 1 10.93 -68.64 -57.69
N ASP A 2 11.93 -67.95 -57.17
CA ASP A 2 12.56 -66.77 -57.74
C ASP A 2 11.62 -65.57 -58.00
N ALA A 3 11.80 -64.41 -57.58
CA ALA A 3 12.90 -63.55 -57.44
C ALA A 3 12.42 -62.21 -56.82
N SER A 4 13.18 -61.68 -55.91
CA SER A 4 13.88 -60.38 -55.90
C SER A 4 13.14 -59.18 -56.45
N GLY A 5 13.09 -58.11 -55.63
CA GLY A 5 12.88 -56.72 -56.02
C GLY A 5 12.53 -55.80 -54.89
N SER A 6 13.50 -55.29 -54.19
CA SER A 6 13.43 -53.96 -53.57
C SER A 6 13.91 -52.92 -54.59
N PRO A 7 13.80 -51.62 -54.37
CA PRO A 7 13.08 -50.74 -53.41
C PRO A 7 12.30 -49.62 -54.09
N SER A 8 11.46 -48.87 -53.37
CA SER A 8 11.27 -47.47 -53.61
C SER A 8 10.71 -46.75 -52.41
N GLU A 9 11.40 -45.74 -52.06
CA GLU A 9 11.07 -44.69 -51.07
C GLU A 9 9.77 -43.95 -51.36
N ALA A 10 9.36 -43.23 -50.32
CA ALA A 10 8.40 -42.14 -50.24
C ALA A 10 6.92 -42.55 -50.03
N ASP A 11 6.48 -42.43 -48.82
CA ASP A 11 5.60 -41.36 -48.33
C ASP A 11 5.34 -41.52 -46.84
N ALA A 12 6.06 -40.72 -46.10
CA ALA A 12 5.79 -40.51 -44.68
C ALA A 12 4.64 -39.51 -44.56
N ASP A 13 3.41 -39.98 -44.44
CA ASP A 13 2.31 -39.11 -44.07
C ASP A 13 2.16 -39.11 -42.56
N ALA A 14 2.45 -37.93 -42.01
CA ALA A 14 2.50 -37.64 -40.61
C ALA A 14 1.07 -37.54 -40.06
N SER A 15 0.60 -38.59 -39.44
CA SER A 15 -0.56 -38.51 -38.55
C SER A 15 -0.16 -37.83 -37.26
N ALA A 16 -0.20 -36.48 -37.25
CA ALA A 16 -0.08 -35.69 -36.06
C ALA A 16 -1.32 -35.92 -35.17
N GLN A 17 -1.23 -36.88 -34.27
CA GLN A 17 -2.13 -36.97 -33.13
C GLN A 17 -1.99 -35.72 -32.28
N VAL A 18 -2.97 -34.83 -32.37
CA VAL A 18 -3.19 -33.75 -31.40
C VAL A 18 -3.51 -34.38 -30.06
N ARG A 19 -2.51 -34.64 -29.26
CA ARG A 19 -2.68 -34.85 -27.83
C ARG A 19 -3.03 -33.50 -27.22
N THR A 20 -4.32 -33.27 -27.01
CA THR A 20 -4.80 -32.19 -26.16
C THR A 20 -4.34 -32.46 -24.72
N SER A 21 -3.21 -31.87 -24.36
CA SER A 21 -2.72 -31.89 -23.00
C SER A 21 -3.58 -30.98 -22.13
N GLY A 22 -4.46 -31.57 -21.35
CA GLY A 22 -5.23 -30.89 -20.30
C GLY A 22 -4.40 -30.55 -19.08
N SER A 23 -3.24 -29.92 -19.26
CA SER A 23 -2.35 -29.53 -18.16
C SER A 23 -1.83 -28.07 -18.27
N SER A 24 -2.36 -27.25 -19.20
CA SER A 24 -1.83 -25.91 -19.44
C SER A 24 -2.53 -24.79 -18.67
N GLU A 25 -3.64 -25.04 -18.00
CA GLU A 25 -4.41 -23.96 -17.34
C GLU A 25 -4.05 -23.75 -15.85
N GLY A 26 -3.47 -24.76 -15.18
CA GLY A 26 -2.81 -24.56 -13.87
C GLY A 26 -1.55 -23.70 -13.96
N SER A 27 -1.01 -23.59 -15.18
CA SER A 27 0.17 -22.81 -15.53
C SER A 27 -0.09 -21.30 -15.71
N ALA A 28 -1.33 -20.87 -15.97
CA ALA A 28 -1.57 -19.47 -16.28
C ALA A 28 -1.42 -18.56 -15.04
N LEU A 29 -1.95 -18.98 -13.89
CA LEU A 29 -1.77 -18.24 -12.64
C LEU A 29 -0.30 -18.35 -12.14
N GLU A 30 0.32 -19.54 -12.28
CA GLU A 30 1.75 -19.69 -12.00
C GLU A 30 2.62 -18.93 -13.01
N ALA A 31 2.21 -18.84 -14.27
CA ALA A 31 2.90 -18.05 -15.28
C ALA A 31 2.69 -16.53 -15.06
N VAL A 32 1.52 -16.10 -14.62
CA VAL A 32 1.23 -14.71 -14.24
C VAL A 32 1.97 -14.35 -12.95
N VAL A 33 1.97 -15.21 -11.94
CA VAL A 33 2.77 -15.02 -10.71
C VAL A 33 4.27 -15.06 -11.00
N ARG A 34 4.71 -15.91 -11.93
CA ARG A 34 6.12 -16.01 -12.33
C ARG A 34 6.54 -14.92 -13.31
N ALA A 35 5.66 -14.47 -14.20
CA ALA A 35 5.89 -13.35 -15.11
C ALA A 35 5.81 -12.00 -14.39
N ALA A 36 4.89 -11.83 -13.45
CA ALA A 36 4.88 -10.70 -12.53
C ALA A 36 6.15 -10.69 -11.67
N GLY A 37 6.58 -11.84 -11.14
CA GLY A 37 7.85 -11.99 -10.43
C GLY A 37 9.09 -11.74 -11.29
N ALA A 38 9.04 -12.01 -12.60
CA ALA A 38 10.17 -11.78 -13.53
C ALA A 38 10.21 -10.37 -14.12
N LEU A 39 9.06 -9.71 -14.28
CA LEU A 39 8.96 -8.31 -14.73
C LEU A 39 9.23 -7.33 -13.57
N VAL A 40 8.84 -7.65 -12.35
CA VAL A 40 9.17 -6.91 -11.13
C VAL A 40 10.63 -7.16 -10.71
N GLY A 41 11.24 -8.27 -11.13
CA GLY A 41 12.66 -8.62 -10.87
C GLY A 41 13.70 -7.75 -11.55
N SER A 42 13.32 -6.78 -12.39
CA SER A 42 14.27 -5.88 -13.05
C SER A 42 14.19 -4.41 -12.60
N GLN A 43 13.22 -3.99 -11.80
CA GLN A 43 13.13 -2.61 -11.32
C GLN A 43 12.65 -2.40 -9.86
N ALA A 44 12.18 -3.43 -9.20
CA ALA A 44 12.17 -3.42 -7.76
C ALA A 44 13.00 -4.62 -7.36
N ALA A 45 14.17 -4.39 -6.77
CA ALA A 45 14.60 -5.31 -5.74
C ALA A 45 13.30 -5.64 -5.01
N ALA A 46 12.90 -6.92 -4.99
CA ALA A 46 11.80 -7.36 -4.17
C ALA A 46 12.03 -6.65 -2.85
N SER A 47 11.31 -5.57 -2.59
CA SER A 47 11.24 -5.07 -1.26
C SER A 47 10.64 -6.26 -0.54
N SER A 48 11.51 -7.05 0.09
CA SER A 48 11.10 -7.83 1.21
C SER A 48 10.14 -6.88 1.90
N MET A 49 8.87 -7.24 2.03
CA MET A 49 7.96 -6.38 2.79
C MET A 49 8.67 -6.20 4.11
N GLU A 50 9.34 -5.05 4.23
CA GLU A 50 10.11 -4.71 5.39
C GLU A 50 9.09 -4.78 6.51
N ARG A 51 9.33 -5.64 7.48
CA ARG A 51 8.36 -5.85 8.56
C ARG A 51 8.38 -4.58 9.38
N ILE A 52 7.54 -3.65 8.99
CA ILE A 52 7.26 -2.47 9.79
C ILE A 52 6.18 -2.83 10.82
N SER A 53 6.35 -2.33 12.03
CA SER A 53 5.40 -2.45 13.13
C SER A 53 4.90 -1.05 13.53
N TYR A 54 4.01 -0.95 14.49
CA TYR A 54 3.57 0.35 15.01
C TYR A 54 4.70 1.18 15.64
N LYS A 55 5.83 0.56 15.99
CA LYS A 55 7.02 1.26 16.49
C LYS A 55 7.84 1.92 15.39
N ASP A 56 7.64 1.49 14.15
CA ASP A 56 8.39 1.93 12.98
C ASP A 56 7.62 2.99 12.17
N ILE A 57 6.43 3.39 12.63
CA ILE A 57 5.60 4.44 12.04
C ILE A 57 5.35 5.54 13.05
N VAL A 58 5.44 6.79 12.61
CA VAL A 58 5.25 7.97 13.45
C VAL A 58 4.01 8.73 13.00
N GLY A 59 3.30 9.30 13.96
CA GLY A 59 2.14 10.14 13.69
C GLY A 59 0.84 9.37 13.47
N TYR A 60 0.68 8.20 14.06
CA TYR A 60 -0.53 7.38 14.02
C TYR A 60 -1.05 7.00 15.41
N ASP A 61 -0.74 7.80 16.42
CA ASP A 61 -0.96 7.44 17.82
C ASP A 61 -2.42 7.15 18.15
N GLU A 62 -3.33 7.97 17.62
CA GLU A 62 -4.78 7.80 17.82
C GLU A 62 -5.29 6.51 17.16
N THR A 63 -4.86 6.25 15.92
CA THR A 63 -5.25 5.05 15.19
C THR A 63 -4.65 3.79 15.82
N VAL A 64 -3.40 3.85 16.28
CA VAL A 64 -2.76 2.75 17.03
C VAL A 64 -3.51 2.48 18.34
N ALA A 65 -3.96 3.53 19.05
CA ALA A 65 -4.76 3.36 20.26
C ALA A 65 -6.08 2.64 19.95
N LEU A 66 -6.77 3.02 18.88
CA LEU A 66 -7.98 2.35 18.41
C LEU A 66 -7.74 0.88 18.06
N MET A 67 -6.63 0.56 17.38
CA MET A 67 -6.30 -0.83 17.03
C MET A 67 -6.07 -1.73 18.25
N ARG A 68 -5.64 -1.18 19.37
CA ARG A 68 -5.52 -1.92 20.63
C ARG A 68 -6.86 -2.39 21.16
N ASP A 69 -7.95 -1.67 20.89
CA ASP A 69 -9.30 -2.09 21.27
C ASP A 69 -9.73 -3.34 20.47
N PHE A 70 -9.19 -3.55 19.28
CA PHE A 70 -9.32 -4.78 18.50
C PHE A 70 -8.31 -5.86 18.91
N GLY A 71 -7.48 -5.62 19.92
CA GLY A 71 -6.44 -6.55 20.38
C GLY A 71 -5.18 -6.60 19.52
N VAL A 72 -5.08 -5.77 18.49
CA VAL A 72 -3.89 -5.69 17.62
C VAL A 72 -2.82 -4.85 18.31
N GLY A 73 -1.57 -5.34 18.27
CA GLY A 73 -0.44 -4.69 18.97
C GLY A 73 -0.39 -4.97 20.48
N MET A 74 -1.26 -5.85 20.99
CA MET A 74 -1.30 -6.25 22.42
C MET A 74 -0.63 -7.59 22.70
N GLN A 75 0.02 -8.20 21.70
CA GLN A 75 0.60 -9.55 21.78
C GLN A 75 1.73 -9.66 22.82
N HIS A 76 2.34 -8.54 23.21
CA HIS A 76 3.41 -8.49 24.19
C HIS A 76 2.95 -7.99 25.58
N ASP A 77 1.66 -7.67 25.75
CA ASP A 77 1.08 -7.28 27.03
C ASP A 77 0.71 -8.54 27.83
N GLU A 78 1.38 -8.76 28.97
CA GLU A 78 1.18 -9.97 29.80
C GLU A 78 -0.28 -10.08 30.30
N ARG A 79 -0.89 -8.96 30.68
CA ARG A 79 -2.27 -8.94 31.19
C ARG A 79 -3.26 -9.28 30.07
N PHE A 80 -3.00 -8.78 28.87
CA PHE A 80 -3.82 -9.12 27.72
C PHE A 80 -3.69 -10.60 27.35
N GLN A 81 -2.47 -11.16 27.37
CA GLN A 81 -2.26 -12.59 27.14
C GLN A 81 -2.93 -13.48 28.18
N GLU A 82 -2.87 -13.09 29.48
CA GLU A 82 -3.60 -13.78 30.53
C GLU A 82 -5.12 -13.76 30.29
N LEU A 83 -5.68 -12.60 29.90
CA LEU A 83 -7.08 -12.45 29.55
C LEU A 83 -7.46 -13.34 28.36
N VAL A 84 -6.68 -13.30 27.26
CA VAL A 84 -6.92 -14.12 26.06
C VAL A 84 -6.85 -15.62 26.40
N SER A 85 -5.86 -16.04 27.20
CA SER A 85 -5.76 -17.42 27.67
C SER A 85 -6.98 -17.87 28.48
N LEU A 86 -7.46 -17.00 29.37
CA LEU A 86 -8.67 -17.25 30.16
C LEU A 86 -9.92 -17.36 29.28
N LEU A 87 -10.06 -16.45 28.31
CA LEU A 87 -11.19 -16.44 27.38
C LEU A 87 -11.17 -17.68 26.48
N ASN A 88 -10.03 -18.04 25.94
CA ASN A 88 -9.85 -19.23 25.12
C ASN A 88 -10.23 -20.50 25.88
N ALA A 89 -9.74 -20.63 27.13
CA ALA A 89 -10.08 -21.78 27.98
C ALA A 89 -11.59 -21.84 28.29
N ARG A 90 -12.26 -20.70 28.48
CA ARG A 90 -13.70 -20.64 28.77
C ARG A 90 -14.58 -20.89 27.57
N HIS A 91 -14.15 -20.44 26.40
CA HIS A 91 -14.90 -20.55 25.15
C HIS A 91 -14.51 -21.77 24.29
N GLY A 92 -13.48 -22.52 24.70
CA GLY A 92 -13.00 -23.69 23.97
C GLY A 92 -12.32 -23.33 22.66
N LEU A 93 -11.62 -22.20 22.61
CA LEU A 93 -10.89 -21.73 21.46
C LEU A 93 -9.38 -22.00 21.66
N ASP A 94 -8.69 -22.30 20.58
CA ASP A 94 -7.23 -22.48 20.59
C ASP A 94 -6.48 -21.14 20.53
N ARG A 95 -7.14 -20.10 20.04
CA ARG A 95 -6.58 -18.76 19.87
C ARG A 95 -7.68 -17.69 19.89
N MET A 96 -7.29 -16.44 20.00
CA MET A 96 -8.19 -15.31 19.80
C MET A 96 -8.68 -15.32 18.33
N PRO A 97 -9.99 -15.27 18.10
CA PRO A 97 -10.51 -15.18 16.74
C PRO A 97 -10.10 -13.85 16.10
N ALA A 98 -9.99 -13.86 14.78
CA ALA A 98 -9.80 -12.62 14.02
C ALA A 98 -11.00 -11.68 14.25
N SER A 99 -10.72 -10.39 14.21
CA SER A 99 -11.77 -9.36 14.18
C SER A 99 -12.54 -9.39 12.86
N ASP A 100 -13.59 -8.59 12.77
CA ASP A 100 -14.22 -8.24 11.50
C ASP A 100 -13.18 -7.78 10.48
N ALA A 101 -13.51 -7.82 9.20
CA ALA A 101 -12.66 -7.22 8.17
C ALA A 101 -12.44 -5.73 8.51
N LEU A 102 -11.21 -5.24 8.36
CA LEU A 102 -10.84 -3.86 8.68
C LEU A 102 -10.53 -3.11 7.39
N LEU A 103 -11.23 -2.01 7.14
CA LEU A 103 -10.96 -1.09 6.04
C LEU A 103 -10.32 0.20 6.59
N PHE A 104 -9.06 0.40 6.29
CA PHE A 104 -8.32 1.61 6.62
C PHE A 104 -8.53 2.65 5.52
N ARG A 105 -9.05 3.83 5.88
CA ARG A 105 -9.21 4.96 4.96
C ARG A 105 -8.38 6.13 5.44
N SER A 106 -7.77 6.83 4.51
CA SER A 106 -6.96 8.02 4.81
C SER A 106 -7.04 9.02 3.65
N PRO A 107 -6.86 10.34 3.91
CA PRO A 107 -6.74 11.34 2.87
C PRO A 107 -5.67 11.00 1.83
N ALA A 108 -4.51 10.45 2.28
CA ALA A 108 -3.50 9.89 1.39
C ALA A 108 -3.55 8.35 1.44
N ARG A 109 -3.69 7.71 0.28
CA ARG A 109 -3.69 6.25 0.12
C ARG A 109 -2.45 5.59 0.72
N GLU A 110 -1.31 6.24 0.58
CA GLU A 110 -0.03 5.77 1.09
C GLU A 110 -0.01 5.67 2.61
N ASP A 111 -0.71 6.56 3.31
CA ASP A 111 -0.84 6.51 4.77
C ASP A 111 -1.66 5.29 5.20
N ALA A 112 -2.79 5.01 4.53
CA ALA A 112 -3.59 3.82 4.78
C ALA A 112 -2.80 2.53 4.50
N ASN A 113 -2.07 2.47 3.39
CA ASN A 113 -1.23 1.34 3.03
C ASN A 113 -0.09 1.12 4.04
N ARG A 114 0.56 2.21 4.48
CA ARG A 114 1.63 2.14 5.48
C ARG A 114 1.10 1.64 6.82
N PHE A 115 -0.04 2.14 7.25
CA PHE A 115 -0.68 1.70 8.49
C PHE A 115 -1.12 0.23 8.42
N MET A 116 -1.73 -0.19 7.31
CA MET A 116 -2.10 -1.58 7.05
C MET A 116 -0.87 -2.51 7.08
N ALA A 117 0.24 -2.09 6.49
CA ALA A 117 1.49 -2.85 6.51
C ALA A 117 2.08 -2.96 7.93
N ALA A 118 1.99 -1.91 8.75
CA ALA A 118 2.40 -1.94 10.15
C ALA A 118 1.49 -2.85 10.99
N THR A 119 0.19 -2.85 10.71
CA THR A 119 -0.79 -3.76 11.32
C THR A 119 -0.45 -5.22 11.00
N LEU A 120 -0.07 -5.53 9.76
CA LEU A 120 0.42 -6.87 9.40
C LEU A 120 1.66 -7.26 10.22
N GLY A 121 2.58 -6.31 10.43
CA GLY A 121 3.77 -6.56 11.23
C GLY A 121 3.46 -6.89 12.69
N GLU A 122 2.46 -6.23 13.27
CA GLU A 122 1.98 -6.55 14.61
C GLU A 122 1.31 -7.93 14.72
N LEU A 123 0.56 -8.34 13.68
CA LEU A 123 -0.09 -9.65 13.65
C LEU A 123 0.92 -10.79 13.49
N ASP A 124 2.07 -10.56 12.87
CA ASP A 124 3.17 -11.52 12.63
C ASP A 124 2.71 -12.86 11.99
N LEU A 125 1.68 -12.80 11.14
CA LEU A 125 1.10 -13.93 10.45
C LEU A 125 1.52 -13.98 8.96
N PRO A 126 1.43 -15.17 8.32
CA PRO A 126 1.59 -15.30 6.87
C PRO A 126 0.55 -14.49 6.12
N ALA A 127 0.93 -13.79 5.06
CA ALA A 127 0.01 -12.91 4.35
C ALA A 127 -0.04 -13.15 2.83
N ILE A 128 -1.22 -12.92 2.27
CA ILE A 128 -1.45 -12.69 0.85
C ILE A 128 -1.86 -11.24 0.66
N ARG A 129 -1.25 -10.60 -0.30
CA ARG A 129 -1.55 -9.25 -0.72
C ARG A 129 -2.20 -9.27 -2.10
N MET A 130 -3.29 -8.57 -2.25
CA MET A 130 -3.99 -8.36 -3.51
C MET A 130 -4.08 -6.87 -3.81
N ARG A 131 -3.78 -6.48 -5.03
CA ARG A 131 -3.96 -5.10 -5.51
C ARG A 131 -4.26 -5.08 -6.99
N MET A 132 -4.93 -4.03 -7.45
CA MET A 132 -5.10 -3.77 -8.88
C MET A 132 -3.88 -3.00 -9.40
N GLU A 133 -3.37 -3.43 -10.54
CA GLU A 133 -2.30 -2.75 -11.26
C GLU A 133 -2.68 -2.62 -12.72
N GLU A 134 -2.22 -1.57 -13.37
CA GLU A 134 -2.35 -1.45 -14.81
C GLU A 134 -1.21 -2.22 -15.51
N ASN A 135 -1.58 -3.05 -16.47
CA ASN A 135 -0.59 -3.70 -17.32
C ASN A 135 0.00 -2.70 -18.35
N LEU A 136 0.97 -3.14 -19.13
CA LEU A 136 1.61 -2.31 -20.16
C LEU A 136 0.65 -1.75 -21.22
N GLN A 137 -0.59 -2.21 -21.26
CA GLN A 137 -1.63 -1.81 -22.20
C GLN A 137 -2.67 -0.88 -21.53
N GLY A 138 -2.45 -0.49 -20.27
CA GLY A 138 -3.39 0.32 -19.50
C GLY A 138 -4.65 -0.45 -19.05
N VAL A 139 -4.60 -1.78 -19.06
CA VAL A 139 -5.73 -2.61 -18.58
C VAL A 139 -5.51 -2.98 -17.12
N PRO A 140 -6.51 -2.73 -16.24
CA PRO A 140 -6.40 -3.11 -14.84
C PRO A 140 -6.36 -4.64 -14.70
N VAL A 141 -5.40 -5.15 -13.93
CA VAL A 141 -5.20 -6.56 -13.63
C VAL A 141 -5.04 -6.76 -12.14
N LEU A 142 -5.64 -7.82 -11.60
CA LEU A 142 -5.48 -8.17 -10.20
C LEU A 142 -4.16 -8.90 -9.98
N CYS A 143 -3.27 -8.29 -9.20
CA CYS A 143 -2.00 -8.87 -8.78
C CYS A 143 -2.16 -9.53 -7.42
N VAL A 144 -1.72 -10.78 -7.30
CA VAL A 144 -1.76 -11.56 -6.06
C VAL A 144 -0.32 -11.94 -5.69
N MET A 145 0.12 -11.49 -4.53
CA MET A 145 1.47 -11.72 -4.03
C MET A 145 1.43 -12.38 -2.66
N ALA A 146 2.18 -13.46 -2.48
CA ALA A 146 2.41 -14.04 -1.17
C ALA A 146 3.70 -13.48 -0.57
N GLN A 147 3.73 -13.33 0.74
CA GLN A 147 4.94 -12.92 1.46
C GLN A 147 6.05 -13.96 1.23
N ALA A 148 7.22 -13.50 0.79
CA ALA A 148 8.28 -14.40 0.29
C ALA A 148 8.83 -15.35 1.35
N ASP A 149 8.93 -14.91 2.61
CA ASP A 149 9.47 -15.64 3.75
C ASP A 149 8.42 -16.45 4.53
N ARG A 150 7.14 -16.10 4.34
CA ARG A 150 6.00 -16.75 5.01
C ARG A 150 4.83 -16.89 4.04
N GLN A 151 4.73 -18.03 3.41
CA GLN A 151 3.57 -18.30 2.56
C GLN A 151 2.45 -18.90 3.40
N PRO A 152 1.21 -18.38 3.30
CA PRO A 152 0.06 -19.00 3.93
C PRO A 152 -0.23 -20.35 3.31
N ARG A 153 -0.79 -21.27 4.09
CA ARG A 153 -1.27 -22.54 3.58
C ARG A 153 -2.64 -22.32 2.93
N LEU A 154 -2.73 -22.64 1.67
CA LEU A 154 -3.97 -22.60 0.91
C LEU A 154 -4.35 -24.03 0.51
N ASN A 155 -5.66 -24.27 0.39
CA ASN A 155 -6.15 -25.54 -0.16
C ASN A 155 -5.70 -25.74 -1.62
N ALA A 156 -5.87 -26.96 -2.14
CA ALA A 156 -5.43 -27.31 -3.49
C ALA A 156 -6.07 -26.45 -4.60
N SER A 157 -7.29 -25.94 -4.39
CA SER A 157 -7.97 -25.01 -5.29
C SER A 157 -7.55 -23.55 -5.10
N ARG A 158 -6.76 -23.25 -4.06
CA ARG A 158 -6.31 -21.89 -3.70
C ARG A 158 -7.44 -20.90 -3.41
N THR A 159 -8.58 -21.39 -3.00
CA THR A 159 -9.78 -20.57 -2.69
C THR A 159 -10.06 -20.44 -1.20
N SER A 160 -9.26 -21.03 -0.33
CA SER A 160 -9.36 -20.87 1.13
C SER A 160 -8.03 -21.07 1.83
N PHE A 161 -7.90 -20.46 3.01
CA PHE A 161 -6.75 -20.64 3.91
C PHE A 161 -6.85 -21.95 4.70
N GLU A 162 -5.73 -22.63 4.88
CA GLU A 162 -5.59 -23.80 5.75
C GLU A 162 -4.90 -23.40 7.07
N GLY A 163 -5.50 -22.49 7.82
CA GLY A 163 -4.97 -22.02 9.09
C GLY A 163 -4.89 -20.51 9.18
N ALA A 164 -4.17 -20.01 10.17
CA ALA A 164 -4.06 -18.58 10.43
C ALA A 164 -3.32 -17.85 9.31
N GLY A 165 -3.78 -16.64 9.00
CA GLY A 165 -3.18 -15.81 7.98
C GLY A 165 -3.78 -14.42 7.93
N VAL A 166 -3.26 -13.63 7.02
CA VAL A 166 -3.76 -12.29 6.72
C VAL A 166 -4.02 -12.19 5.22
N LEU A 167 -5.18 -11.68 4.86
CA LEU A 167 -5.50 -11.25 3.51
C LEU A 167 -5.47 -9.73 3.47
N MET A 168 -4.61 -9.16 2.61
CA MET A 168 -4.51 -7.71 2.40
C MET A 168 -5.09 -7.34 1.05
N LEU A 169 -6.02 -6.38 1.04
CA LEU A 169 -6.68 -5.84 -0.14
C LEU A 169 -6.29 -4.38 -0.26
N GLU A 170 -5.32 -4.07 -1.12
CA GLU A 170 -4.81 -2.71 -1.25
C GLU A 170 -5.58 -1.89 -2.26
N ASP A 171 -5.81 -0.63 -1.89
CA ASP A 171 -6.39 0.39 -2.75
C ASP A 171 -7.74 -0.04 -3.34
N LEU A 172 -8.69 -0.48 -2.49
CA LEU A 172 -10.01 -0.96 -2.92
C LEU A 172 -10.78 0.06 -3.77
N ASP A 173 -10.53 1.34 -3.58
CA ASP A 173 -11.09 2.42 -4.40
C ASP A 173 -10.59 2.42 -5.85
N LEU A 174 -9.50 1.71 -6.15
CA LEU A 174 -9.00 1.50 -7.51
C LEU A 174 -9.48 0.18 -8.13
N TRP A 175 -10.17 -0.66 -7.36
CA TRP A 175 -10.61 -1.93 -7.87
C TRP A 175 -11.83 -1.77 -8.78
N VAL A 176 -11.68 -2.27 -10.01
CA VAL A 176 -12.79 -2.28 -10.96
C VAL A 176 -13.76 -3.36 -10.55
N SER A 177 -15.03 -3.01 -10.42
CA SER A 177 -16.07 -3.98 -10.18
C SER A 177 -16.02 -5.10 -11.23
N PRO A 178 -16.06 -6.38 -10.80
CA PRO A 178 -16.07 -7.48 -11.75
C PRO A 178 -17.34 -7.50 -12.62
N PHE A 179 -18.31 -6.66 -12.35
CA PHE A 179 -19.63 -6.64 -12.98
C PHE A 179 -19.83 -5.50 -13.99
N GLY A 180 -18.92 -4.52 -14.06
CA GLY A 180 -19.01 -3.36 -14.96
C GLY A 180 -20.20 -2.44 -14.67
N ASP A 181 -20.14 -1.23 -15.17
CA ASP A 181 -21.24 -0.25 -15.07
C ASP A 181 -22.53 -0.77 -15.71
N GLY A 182 -23.55 -0.98 -14.94
CA GLY A 182 -24.91 -1.22 -15.39
C GLY A 182 -25.40 -2.68 -15.42
N ALA A 183 -24.59 -3.64 -14.96
CA ALA A 183 -25.00 -5.05 -14.89
C ALA A 183 -25.45 -5.51 -13.48
N ALA A 184 -25.23 -4.67 -12.47
CA ALA A 184 -25.40 -5.07 -11.06
C ALA A 184 -26.89 -5.21 -10.63
N ASP A 185 -27.81 -4.50 -11.28
CA ASP A 185 -29.16 -4.36 -10.72
C ASP A 185 -30.13 -5.53 -11.01
N ASP A 186 -29.85 -6.40 -12.00
CA ASP A 186 -30.85 -7.40 -12.39
C ASP A 186 -30.46 -8.88 -12.31
N PHE A 187 -29.16 -9.26 -12.10
CA PHE A 187 -28.76 -10.66 -12.34
C PHE A 187 -27.68 -11.23 -11.42
N GLY A 188 -27.61 -10.89 -10.14
CA GLY A 188 -26.51 -11.25 -9.21
C GLY A 188 -26.01 -12.71 -9.26
N GLY A 189 -26.86 -13.69 -9.56
CA GLY A 189 -26.44 -15.10 -9.68
C GLY A 189 -25.93 -15.50 -11.07
N PHE A 190 -26.38 -14.85 -12.13
CA PHE A 190 -26.02 -15.20 -13.51
C PHE A 190 -24.65 -14.58 -13.91
N LEU A 191 -24.34 -13.43 -13.39
CA LEU A 191 -23.08 -12.71 -13.68
C LEU A 191 -21.85 -13.40 -13.09
N ILE A 192 -21.97 -14.06 -11.93
CA ILE A 192 -20.88 -14.84 -11.34
C ILE A 192 -20.42 -15.93 -12.32
N ALA A 193 -21.32 -16.49 -13.12
CA ALA A 193 -20.96 -17.48 -14.13
C ALA A 193 -20.17 -16.91 -15.32
N SER A 194 -20.28 -15.61 -15.58
CA SER A 194 -19.58 -14.92 -16.68
C SER A 194 -18.20 -14.37 -16.30
N LEU A 195 -17.88 -14.32 -14.99
CA LEU A 195 -16.57 -13.87 -14.53
C LEU A 195 -15.45 -14.76 -15.02
N SER A 196 -14.28 -14.18 -15.26
CA SER A 196 -13.07 -14.96 -15.53
C SER A 196 -12.79 -15.92 -14.37
N ARG A 197 -12.12 -17.03 -14.66
CA ARG A 197 -11.74 -18.01 -13.63
C ARG A 197 -10.93 -17.34 -12.51
N GLY A 198 -9.98 -16.45 -12.85
CA GLY A 198 -9.17 -15.73 -11.87
C GLY A 198 -10.00 -14.85 -10.95
N ALA A 199 -10.97 -14.11 -11.50
CA ALA A 199 -11.87 -13.26 -10.70
C ALA A 199 -12.72 -14.12 -9.73
N ARG A 200 -13.24 -15.26 -10.19
CA ARG A 200 -13.99 -16.20 -9.32
C ARG A 200 -13.13 -16.77 -8.20
N GLU A 201 -11.89 -17.17 -8.50
CA GLU A 201 -10.96 -17.68 -7.50
C GLU A 201 -10.59 -16.60 -6.47
N ALA A 202 -10.37 -15.35 -6.91
CA ALA A 202 -10.10 -14.23 -6.02
C ALA A 202 -11.28 -13.91 -5.09
N ILE A 203 -12.49 -13.81 -5.64
CA ILE A 203 -13.71 -13.60 -4.85
C ILE A 203 -13.94 -14.78 -3.88
N GLY A 204 -13.71 -16.02 -4.33
CA GLY A 204 -13.78 -17.20 -3.47
C GLY A 204 -12.80 -17.15 -2.30
N LEU A 205 -11.56 -16.69 -2.55
CA LEU A 205 -10.55 -16.53 -1.50
C LEU A 205 -10.94 -15.42 -0.52
N ILE A 206 -11.40 -14.27 -1.00
CA ILE A 206 -11.84 -13.16 -0.14
C ILE A 206 -12.99 -13.61 0.76
N ARG A 207 -14.04 -14.22 0.17
CA ARG A 207 -15.19 -14.71 0.95
C ARG A 207 -14.77 -15.75 1.99
N SER A 208 -13.95 -16.73 1.59
CA SER A 208 -13.45 -17.74 2.50
C SER A 208 -12.56 -17.16 3.62
N ALA A 209 -11.83 -16.07 3.35
CA ALA A 209 -11.05 -15.38 4.36
C ALA A 209 -11.94 -14.67 5.38
N VAL A 210 -12.96 -13.96 4.91
CA VAL A 210 -13.94 -13.27 5.79
C VAL A 210 -14.71 -14.27 6.68
N GLU A 211 -15.07 -15.42 6.14
CA GLU A 211 -15.80 -16.47 6.89
C GLU A 211 -14.88 -17.26 7.85
N ASN A 212 -13.56 -17.14 7.73
CA ASN A 212 -12.61 -17.92 8.53
C ASN A 212 -12.15 -17.13 9.77
N PRO A 213 -12.52 -17.56 10.99
CA PRO A 213 -12.13 -16.84 12.21
C PRO A 213 -10.62 -16.83 12.51
N ASP A 214 -9.83 -17.59 11.76
CA ASP A 214 -8.38 -17.65 11.87
C ASP A 214 -7.66 -16.70 10.90
N VAL A 215 -8.39 -15.99 10.05
CA VAL A 215 -7.84 -15.13 9.01
C VAL A 215 -8.25 -13.68 9.23
N HIS A 216 -7.27 -12.80 9.39
CA HIS A 216 -7.51 -11.36 9.41
C HIS A 216 -7.64 -10.83 7.98
N VAL A 217 -8.67 -10.04 7.71
CA VAL A 217 -8.84 -9.36 6.44
C VAL A 217 -8.59 -7.87 6.66
N LEU A 218 -7.57 -7.34 5.99
CA LEU A 218 -7.18 -5.93 6.04
C LEU A 218 -7.35 -5.32 4.66
N ALA A 219 -8.00 -4.20 4.58
CA ALA A 219 -8.21 -3.47 3.33
C ALA A 219 -7.76 -2.01 3.48
N SER A 220 -7.40 -1.37 2.38
CA SER A 220 -7.09 0.06 2.34
C SER A 220 -7.83 0.75 1.22
N ALA A 221 -8.11 2.04 1.40
CA ALA A 221 -8.66 2.92 0.38
C ALA A 221 -8.28 4.39 0.66
N ALA A 222 -8.28 5.23 -0.37
CA ALA A 222 -8.26 6.66 -0.19
C ALA A 222 -9.62 7.15 0.32
N GLU A 223 -9.65 8.15 1.22
CA GLU A 223 -10.89 8.73 1.73
C GLU A 223 -11.74 9.34 0.61
N ALA A 224 -11.08 10.04 -0.33
CA ALA A 224 -11.74 10.63 -1.50
C ALA A 224 -12.10 9.61 -2.59
N GLY A 225 -11.64 8.35 -2.45
CA GLY A 225 -11.92 7.27 -3.39
C GLY A 225 -13.28 6.63 -3.10
N GLU A 226 -14.00 6.30 -4.16
CA GLU A 226 -15.27 5.58 -4.05
C GLU A 226 -15.01 4.07 -4.15
N VAL A 227 -15.18 3.38 -3.04
CA VAL A 227 -15.13 1.91 -3.01
C VAL A 227 -16.46 1.36 -3.52
N ASP A 228 -16.41 0.48 -4.51
CA ASP A 228 -17.62 -0.15 -5.07
C ASP A 228 -18.44 -0.85 -3.98
N PRO A 229 -19.77 -0.63 -3.91
CA PRO A 229 -20.65 -1.26 -2.93
C PRO A 229 -20.54 -2.78 -2.84
N PHE A 230 -20.20 -3.43 -3.94
CA PHE A 230 -19.95 -4.87 -3.98
C PHE A 230 -18.88 -5.31 -2.97
N PHE A 231 -17.82 -4.54 -2.76
CA PHE A 231 -16.77 -4.88 -1.81
C PHE A 231 -17.21 -4.71 -0.36
N TYR A 232 -18.07 -3.73 -0.07
CA TYR A 232 -18.66 -3.62 1.27
C TYR A 232 -19.49 -4.85 1.63
N GLU A 233 -20.31 -5.35 0.70
CA GLU A 233 -21.10 -6.58 0.90
C GLU A 233 -20.20 -7.83 0.99
N LEU A 234 -19.14 -7.90 0.18
CA LEU A 234 -18.22 -9.03 0.17
C LEU A 234 -17.42 -9.18 1.47
N LEU A 235 -17.11 -8.04 2.11
CA LEU A 235 -16.29 -7.97 3.33
C LEU A 235 -17.11 -7.94 4.63
N GLU A 236 -18.44 -8.05 4.55
CA GLU A 236 -19.30 -8.04 5.76
C GLU A 236 -19.06 -9.29 6.63
N PRO A 237 -18.81 -9.13 7.96
CA PRO A 237 -18.83 -7.90 8.75
C PRO A 237 -17.54 -7.05 8.57
N LEU A 238 -17.72 -5.74 8.37
CA LEU A 238 -16.66 -4.80 8.06
C LEU A 238 -16.65 -3.64 9.06
N SER A 239 -15.48 -3.38 9.63
CA SER A 239 -15.22 -2.18 10.44
C SER A 239 -14.34 -1.20 9.66
N VAL A 240 -14.80 0.04 9.54
CA VAL A 240 -14.05 1.11 8.87
C VAL A 240 -13.24 1.88 9.91
N ILE A 241 -11.97 2.04 9.64
CA ILE A 241 -10.99 2.76 10.47
C ILE A 241 -10.50 3.97 9.68
N ASP A 242 -10.99 5.13 10.05
CA ASP A 242 -10.54 6.39 9.45
C ASP A 242 -9.21 6.83 10.07
N ILE A 243 -8.23 7.09 9.24
CA ILE A 243 -6.91 7.60 9.60
C ILE A 243 -6.89 9.06 9.25
N ASP A 244 -7.27 9.90 10.21
CA ASP A 244 -7.35 11.34 10.05
C ASP A 244 -5.98 11.99 9.78
N TYR A 245 -5.98 13.28 9.43
CA TYR A 245 -4.77 14.10 9.37
C TYR A 245 -4.02 14.05 10.69
N PRO A 246 -2.67 14.09 10.68
CA PRO A 246 -1.90 14.08 11.91
C PRO A 246 -2.20 15.29 12.77
N THR A 247 -2.37 15.06 14.06
CA THR A 247 -2.52 16.10 15.09
C THR A 247 -1.28 16.98 15.18
N GLU A 248 -1.35 18.11 15.88
CA GLU A 248 -0.20 19.01 16.06
C GLU A 248 0.99 18.29 16.70
N SER A 249 0.75 17.44 17.71
CA SER A 249 1.81 16.67 18.37
C SER A 249 2.40 15.62 17.44
N GLU A 250 1.57 14.90 16.69
CA GLU A 250 2.02 13.91 15.71
C GLU A 250 2.84 14.56 14.59
N ARG A 251 2.44 15.75 14.10
CA ARG A 251 3.26 16.49 13.14
C ARG A 251 4.61 16.90 13.72
N ALA A 252 4.65 17.30 15.00
CA ALA A 252 5.91 17.62 15.65
C ALA A 252 6.85 16.40 15.72
N ASP A 253 6.31 15.23 15.98
CA ASP A 253 7.07 13.97 16.02
C ASP A 253 7.54 13.55 14.62
N ILE A 254 6.69 13.69 13.59
CA ILE A 254 7.07 13.45 12.19
C ILE A 254 8.23 14.36 11.79
N TRP A 255 8.15 15.68 12.06
CA TRP A 255 9.24 16.60 11.75
C TRP A 255 10.51 16.32 12.56
N MET A 256 10.37 15.82 13.78
CA MET A 256 11.51 15.38 14.58
C MET A 256 12.18 14.14 13.98
N GLU A 257 11.40 13.17 13.51
CA GLU A 257 11.92 11.99 12.82
C GLU A 257 12.64 12.37 11.52
N ILE A 258 12.02 13.18 10.66
CA ILE A 258 12.62 13.69 9.42
C ILE A 258 13.94 14.41 9.71
N ALA A 259 13.99 15.28 10.71
CA ALA A 259 15.20 15.99 11.08
C ALA A 259 16.28 15.08 11.70
N ARG A 260 15.91 13.95 12.29
CA ARG A 260 16.84 12.93 12.78
C ARG A 260 17.51 12.20 11.62
N GLU A 261 16.73 11.82 10.62
CA GLU A 261 17.20 11.08 9.43
C GLU A 261 17.94 12.01 8.46
N HIS A 262 17.48 13.25 8.35
CA HIS A 262 17.99 14.25 7.41
C HIS A 262 18.53 15.49 8.12
N PRO A 263 19.80 15.49 8.56
CA PRO A 263 20.38 16.61 9.32
C PRO A 263 20.33 17.98 8.61
N SER A 264 20.19 18.01 7.28
CA SER A 264 20.10 19.24 6.48
C SER A 264 18.87 20.09 6.80
N ILE A 265 17.82 19.52 7.38
CA ILE A 265 16.57 20.21 7.76
C ILE A 265 16.67 20.84 9.15
N ARG A 266 17.62 20.44 9.99
CA ARG A 266 17.72 20.88 11.40
C ARG A 266 17.80 22.37 11.61
N GLY A 267 18.19 23.11 10.59
CA GLY A 267 18.27 24.59 10.63
C GLY A 267 16.93 25.29 10.45
N VAL A 268 15.88 24.58 10.06
CA VAL A 268 14.54 25.14 9.82
C VAL A 268 13.76 25.15 11.14
N ASP A 269 13.00 26.21 11.37
CA ASP A 269 12.16 26.34 12.57
C ASP A 269 11.06 25.28 12.58
N ARG A 270 11.13 24.35 13.54
CA ARG A 270 10.19 23.26 13.70
C ARG A 270 8.77 23.76 14.00
N ALA A 271 8.63 24.81 14.79
CA ALA A 271 7.31 25.34 15.13
C ALA A 271 6.60 25.89 13.89
N ALA A 272 7.35 26.53 12.99
CA ALA A 272 6.84 26.97 11.69
C ALA A 272 6.43 25.77 10.83
N LEU A 273 7.27 24.71 10.76
CA LEU A 273 6.94 23.49 10.02
C LEU A 273 5.65 22.83 10.51
N VAL A 274 5.49 22.66 11.82
CA VAL A 274 4.28 22.10 12.45
C VAL A 274 3.04 22.92 12.11
N ARG A 275 3.16 24.23 12.14
CA ARG A 275 2.04 25.14 11.82
C ARG A 275 1.66 25.06 10.35
N TYR A 276 2.62 25.17 9.44
CA TYR A 276 2.37 25.21 8.00
C TYR A 276 2.03 23.86 7.39
N SER A 277 2.19 22.77 8.11
CA SER A 277 1.80 21.43 7.69
C SER A 277 0.46 20.96 8.29
N ALA A 278 -0.35 21.87 8.83
CA ALA A 278 -1.69 21.55 9.27
C ALA A 278 -2.53 21.02 8.10
N GLN A 279 -3.40 20.05 8.36
CA GLN A 279 -4.25 19.39 7.36
C GLN A 279 -3.51 18.77 6.17
N MET A 280 -2.23 18.43 6.35
CA MET A 280 -1.48 17.65 5.36
C MET A 280 -1.42 16.17 5.77
N PRO A 281 -1.62 15.23 4.85
CA PRO A 281 -1.35 13.84 5.09
C PRO A 281 0.11 13.59 5.51
N ARG A 282 0.37 12.53 6.24
CA ARG A 282 1.72 12.16 6.68
C ARG A 282 2.66 11.94 5.51
N TYR A 283 2.17 11.25 4.49
CA TYR A 283 2.92 11.00 3.26
C TYR A 283 3.41 12.30 2.60
N ASP A 284 2.55 13.31 2.51
CA ASP A 284 2.89 14.58 1.87
C ASP A 284 3.96 15.35 2.65
N LEU A 285 3.99 15.23 3.99
CA LEU A 285 5.07 15.81 4.80
C LEU A 285 6.44 15.21 4.46
N TYR A 286 6.50 13.87 4.35
CA TYR A 286 7.73 13.18 3.95
C TYR A 286 8.13 13.53 2.51
N MET A 287 7.16 13.64 1.60
CA MET A 287 7.43 13.97 0.20
C MET A 287 7.94 15.41 0.04
N ALA A 288 7.30 16.40 0.68
CA ALA A 288 7.77 17.78 0.67
C ALA A 288 9.21 17.91 1.23
N ALA A 289 9.48 17.23 2.35
CA ALA A 289 10.81 17.18 2.92
C ALA A 289 11.83 16.55 1.97
N ARG A 290 11.49 15.42 1.35
CA ARG A 290 12.34 14.71 0.39
C ARG A 290 12.67 15.58 -0.82
N GLU A 291 11.67 16.23 -1.41
CA GLU A 291 11.88 17.12 -2.57
C GLU A 291 12.82 18.29 -2.24
N ALA A 292 12.63 18.93 -1.07
CA ALA A 292 13.51 20.00 -0.63
C ALA A 292 14.96 19.51 -0.41
N ILE A 293 15.13 18.31 0.14
CA ILE A 293 16.46 17.70 0.33
C ILE A 293 17.11 17.37 -1.02
N GLU A 294 16.37 16.79 -1.95
CA GLU A 294 16.87 16.45 -3.29
C GLU A 294 17.30 17.72 -4.05
N GLU A 295 16.55 18.81 -3.90
CA GLU A 295 16.90 20.08 -4.52
C GLU A 295 18.17 20.69 -3.90
N ALA A 296 18.28 20.73 -2.57
CA ALA A 296 19.48 21.16 -1.87
C ALA A 296 20.71 20.30 -2.22
N TYR A 297 20.51 19.00 -2.42
CA TYR A 297 21.55 18.09 -2.87
C TYR A 297 22.03 18.45 -4.29
N LYS A 298 21.11 18.69 -5.23
CA LYS A 298 21.43 19.12 -6.60
C LYS A 298 22.16 20.47 -6.58
N ALA A 299 21.69 21.44 -5.78
CA ALA A 299 22.35 22.72 -5.60
C ALA A 299 23.77 22.56 -5.03
N SER A 300 23.98 21.65 -4.09
CA SER A 300 25.29 21.34 -3.53
C SER A 300 26.27 20.82 -4.59
N LEU A 301 25.80 19.94 -5.51
CA LEU A 301 26.62 19.42 -6.61
C LEU A 301 27.05 20.53 -7.57
N VAL A 302 26.12 21.42 -7.93
CA VAL A 302 26.39 22.56 -8.83
C VAL A 302 27.38 23.53 -8.17
N ALA A 303 27.13 23.88 -6.90
CA ALA A 303 27.98 24.81 -6.15
C ALA A 303 29.33 24.19 -5.73
N ARG A 304 29.51 22.85 -5.87
CA ARG A 304 30.66 22.08 -5.36
C ARG A 304 30.96 22.34 -3.88
N ARG A 305 29.92 22.60 -3.10
CA ARG A 305 29.97 22.80 -1.64
C ARG A 305 28.63 22.40 -1.04
N TYR A 306 28.61 22.15 0.26
CA TYR A 306 27.38 21.87 0.98
C TYR A 306 26.44 23.08 0.94
N VAL A 307 25.20 22.86 0.51
CA VAL A 307 24.08 23.79 0.56
C VAL A 307 23.00 23.16 1.42
N PRO A 308 22.67 23.75 2.59
CA PRO A 308 21.59 23.21 3.44
C PRO A 308 20.22 23.45 2.81
N VAL A 309 19.21 22.72 3.31
CA VAL A 309 17.81 23.05 3.04
C VAL A 309 17.47 24.37 3.71
N THR A 310 16.91 25.31 2.98
CA THR A 310 16.43 26.58 3.51
C THR A 310 14.96 26.48 3.92
N ALA A 311 14.53 27.37 4.81
CA ALA A 311 13.13 27.47 5.22
C ALA A 311 12.22 27.78 4.02
N ASP A 312 12.63 28.74 3.18
CA ASP A 312 11.86 29.17 2.02
C ASP A 312 11.69 28.04 0.99
N ASN A 313 12.76 27.27 0.72
CA ASN A 313 12.67 26.11 -0.16
C ASN A 313 11.70 25.03 0.39
N LEU A 314 11.80 24.74 1.69
CA LEU A 314 10.93 23.73 2.31
C LEU A 314 9.47 24.22 2.36
N PHE A 315 9.22 25.50 2.62
CA PHE A 315 7.86 26.07 2.59
C PHE A 315 7.28 26.09 1.18
N ASP A 316 8.08 26.33 0.15
CA ASP A 316 7.65 26.20 -1.25
C ASP A 316 7.18 24.77 -1.58
N LYS A 317 7.92 23.75 -1.11
CA LYS A 317 7.51 22.37 -1.28
C LYS A 317 6.24 22.03 -0.50
N LEU A 318 6.12 22.49 0.76
CA LEU A 318 4.90 22.30 1.54
C LEU A 318 3.68 22.93 0.85
N ALA A 319 3.84 24.15 0.29
CA ALA A 319 2.76 24.84 -0.41
C ALA A 319 2.23 24.02 -1.62
N ALA A 320 3.08 23.25 -2.28
CA ALA A 320 2.68 22.41 -3.42
C ALA A 320 1.70 21.28 -3.05
N TYR A 321 1.67 20.89 -1.77
CA TYR A 321 0.78 19.83 -1.25
C TYR A 321 -0.43 20.39 -0.49
N GLN A 322 -0.51 21.70 -0.26
CA GLN A 322 -1.65 22.31 0.41
C GLN A 322 -2.80 22.61 -0.58
N PRO A 323 -4.06 22.43 -0.18
CA PRO A 323 -5.19 22.90 -0.99
C PRO A 323 -5.13 24.40 -1.23
N LEU A 324 -5.29 24.83 -2.48
CA LEU A 324 -5.11 26.23 -2.92
C LEU A 324 -6.03 27.23 -2.22
N ASP A 325 -7.15 26.78 -1.69
CA ASP A 325 -8.14 27.58 -0.98
C ASP A 325 -8.00 27.53 0.55
N SER A 326 -7.03 26.77 1.06
CA SER A 326 -6.78 26.67 2.51
C SER A 326 -6.16 27.93 3.08
N ASP A 327 -6.38 28.18 4.37
CA ASP A 327 -5.75 29.28 5.09
C ASP A 327 -4.24 29.01 5.27
N GLU A 328 -3.86 27.74 5.38
CA GLU A 328 -2.48 27.26 5.46
C GLU A 328 -1.72 27.56 4.17
N TYR A 329 -2.34 27.31 2.99
CA TYR A 329 -1.74 27.68 1.70
C TYR A 329 -1.47 29.17 1.61
N ARG A 330 -2.45 30.02 1.96
CA ARG A 330 -2.28 31.47 1.96
C ARG A 330 -1.18 31.93 2.90
N ALA A 331 -1.08 31.32 4.10
CA ALA A 331 -0.03 31.62 5.05
C ALA A 331 1.36 31.21 4.55
N LEU A 332 1.46 30.08 3.85
CA LEU A 332 2.69 29.62 3.20
C LEU A 332 3.09 30.53 2.05
N GLU A 333 2.15 30.91 1.17
CA GLU A 333 2.39 31.85 0.07
C GLU A 333 2.93 33.19 0.59
N GLU A 334 2.33 33.74 1.65
CA GLU A 334 2.79 34.96 2.29
C GLU A 334 4.20 34.80 2.88
N ALA A 335 4.50 33.66 3.50
CA ALA A 335 5.81 33.37 4.06
C ALA A 335 6.89 33.29 2.96
N VAL A 336 6.61 32.61 1.85
CA VAL A 336 7.52 32.51 0.69
C VAL A 336 7.76 33.87 0.07
N VAL A 337 6.71 34.66 -0.19
CA VAL A 337 6.81 36.01 -0.75
C VAL A 337 7.60 36.94 0.18
N SER A 338 7.40 36.83 1.50
CA SER A 338 8.14 37.63 2.49
C SER A 338 9.63 37.24 2.56
N GLY A 339 9.94 35.94 2.40
CA GLY A 339 11.30 35.44 2.27
C GLY A 339 12.01 36.03 1.06
N PHE A 340 11.38 35.90 -0.11
CA PHE A 340 11.91 36.44 -1.36
C PHE A 340 12.13 37.98 -1.32
N ARG A 341 11.21 38.72 -0.71
CA ARG A 341 11.38 40.19 -0.53
C ARG A 341 12.58 40.52 0.32
N ARG A 342 12.82 39.81 1.41
CA ARG A 342 14.01 40.00 2.26
C ARG A 342 15.32 39.71 1.52
N GLU A 343 15.34 38.70 0.67
CA GLU A 343 16.50 38.39 -0.16
C GLU A 343 16.78 39.49 -1.17
N LEU A 344 15.75 40.04 -1.83
CA LEU A 344 15.89 41.18 -2.73
C LEU A 344 16.41 42.43 -2.01
N GLU A 345 15.90 42.74 -0.83
CA GLU A 345 16.37 43.83 0.00
C GLU A 345 17.87 43.70 0.37
N HIS A 346 18.26 42.45 0.70
CA HIS A 346 19.67 42.15 1.00
C HIS A 346 20.58 42.30 -0.22
N VAL A 347 20.14 41.90 -1.39
CA VAL A 347 20.89 42.09 -2.65
C VAL A 347 21.00 43.56 -3.00
N ASP A 348 19.93 44.34 -2.83
CA ASP A 348 19.94 45.79 -3.04
C ASP A 348 20.92 46.52 -2.09
N ASP A 349 20.98 46.08 -0.83
CA ASP A 349 21.92 46.63 0.15
C ASP A 349 23.38 46.31 -0.19
N LEU A 350 23.64 45.10 -0.68
CA LEU A 350 24.97 44.71 -1.16
C LEU A 350 25.39 45.53 -2.38
N LEU A 351 24.50 45.75 -3.34
CA LEU A 351 24.79 46.56 -4.54
C LEU A 351 25.04 48.06 -4.18
N ARG A 352 24.30 48.59 -3.20
CA ARG A 352 24.52 49.96 -2.71
C ARG A 352 25.79 50.10 -1.88
N GLY A 353 26.23 49.02 -1.20
CA GLY A 353 27.45 49.01 -0.40
C GLY A 353 28.74 48.93 -1.23
N GLU A 354 28.67 48.48 -2.49
CA GLU A 354 29.82 48.45 -3.43
C GLU A 354 30.05 49.79 -4.17
N GLU A 355 29.09 50.74 -4.10
CA GLU A 355 29.24 52.08 -4.71
C GLU A 355 29.84 53.17 -3.76
N GLY A 356 30.27 52.83 -2.57
CA GLY A 356 30.91 53.67 -1.57
C GLY A 356 32.38 53.29 -1.35
#